data_84b32eaf750a8207b981ae8bc7ebf076
#
_entry.id   84b32eaf750a8207b981ae8bc7ebf076
#
_cell.length_a   1.000
_cell.length_b   1.000
_cell.length_c   1.000
_cell.angle_alpha   90.00
_cell.angle_beta   90.00
_cell.angle_gamma   90.00
#
_symmetry.space_group_name_H-M   'P 1'
#
loop_
_entity.id
_entity.type
_entity.pdbx_description
1 polymer ?
#
loop_
_entity_poly.entity_id
_entity_poly.type
_entity_poly.pdbx_seq_one_letter_code
_entity_poly.pdbx_strand_id
1 'polypeptide(L)'
;MTGVQTCALPISRVASDGEWSFDIDDVAGDLVAKLVGRHPHVFAGTERIDTAERQEHRWEELKRAEKQRDSSVDGVPLGQPAVALAAKLISRTTRAGLPADLLPGGADTGSRLFADAARAKLAGDDPEAALRIAARRFAHDVRATERSARDAGLDPHALDADAWRAHWPKLQ
;
A
#
# COMPACT_ATOMS: atom_id res chain seq x y z
N MET A 1 19.92 7.23 -7.95
CA MET A 1 19.53 8.60 -7.56
C MET A 1 18.48 9.22 -8.50
N THR A 2 17.54 8.46 -9.06
CA THR A 2 16.61 8.96 -10.11
C THR A 2 15.14 9.00 -9.71
N GLY A 3 14.76 8.46 -8.56
CA GLY A 3 13.35 8.41 -8.16
C GLY A 3 12.78 9.72 -7.55
N VAL A 4 13.61 10.53 -6.92
CA VAL A 4 13.16 11.76 -6.24
C VAL A 4 12.98 12.92 -7.23
N GLN A 5 13.80 12.98 -8.27
CA GLN A 5 13.70 14.03 -9.29
C GLN A 5 12.42 13.94 -10.14
N THR A 6 11.91 12.74 -10.36
CA THR A 6 10.72 12.52 -11.22
C THR A 6 9.41 12.98 -10.57
N CYS A 7 9.35 13.05 -9.24
CA CYS A 7 8.16 13.54 -8.52
C CYS A 7 8.22 15.04 -8.19
N ALA A 8 9.40 15.61 -8.02
CA ALA A 8 9.54 17.02 -7.66
C ALA A 8 9.15 17.97 -8.80
N LEU A 9 9.47 17.63 -10.06
CA LEU A 9 9.15 18.46 -11.22
C LEU A 9 7.64 18.64 -11.47
N PRO A 10 6.80 17.58 -11.45
CA PRO A 10 5.36 17.75 -11.58
C PRO A 10 4.73 18.55 -10.43
N ILE A 11 5.22 18.36 -9.19
CA ILE A 11 4.70 19.07 -8.02
C ILE A 11 5.05 20.55 -8.09
N SER A 12 6.29 20.89 -8.44
CA SER A 12 6.69 22.31 -8.59
C SER A 12 5.96 23.00 -9.73
N ARG A 13 5.62 22.26 -10.81
CA ARG A 13 4.83 22.79 -11.90
C ARG A 13 3.37 23.05 -11.51
N VAL A 14 2.75 22.10 -10.82
CA VAL A 14 1.38 22.29 -10.28
C VAL A 14 1.35 23.46 -9.28
N ALA A 15 2.40 23.63 -8.50
CA ALA A 15 2.54 24.76 -7.57
C ALA A 15 2.64 26.11 -8.27
N SER A 16 3.19 26.14 -9.49
CA SER A 16 3.43 27.39 -10.24
C SER A 16 2.30 27.76 -11.21
N ASP A 17 1.55 26.77 -11.71
CA ASP A 17 0.60 26.95 -12.83
C ASP A 17 -0.85 27.23 -12.38
N GLY A 18 -1.14 27.31 -11.07
CA GLY A 18 -2.48 27.47 -10.51
C GLY A 18 -2.84 28.93 -10.20
N GLU A 19 -4.12 29.25 -10.21
CA GLU A 19 -4.69 30.50 -9.72
C GLU A 19 -4.39 30.74 -8.23
N TRP A 20 -3.99 29.68 -7.52
CA TRP A 20 -3.51 29.62 -6.13
C TRP A 20 -2.09 29.05 -6.12
N SER A 21 -1.11 29.92 -6.33
CA SER A 21 0.29 29.51 -6.21
C SER A 21 0.60 29.16 -4.74
N PHE A 22 1.33 28.06 -4.52
CA PHE A 22 1.84 27.67 -3.23
C PHE A 22 3.34 27.33 -3.35
N ASP A 23 4.09 27.54 -2.31
CA ASP A 23 5.51 27.20 -2.26
C ASP A 23 5.79 26.03 -1.30
N ILE A 24 7.05 25.69 -1.13
CA ILE A 24 7.44 24.59 -0.26
C ILE A 24 7.19 24.91 1.22
N ASP A 25 7.21 26.18 1.58
CA ASP A 25 6.99 26.64 2.96
C ASP A 25 5.51 26.56 3.29
N ASP A 26 4.61 26.82 2.34
CA ASP A 26 3.17 26.60 2.48
C ASP A 26 2.87 25.11 2.72
N VAL A 27 3.46 24.23 1.90
CA VAL A 27 3.31 22.77 2.06
C VAL A 27 3.86 22.28 3.41
N ALA A 28 5.00 22.82 3.82
CA ALA A 28 5.60 22.48 5.11
C ALA A 28 4.75 22.99 6.27
N GLY A 29 4.24 24.22 6.17
CA GLY A 29 3.35 24.84 7.17
C GLY A 29 2.07 24.04 7.36
N ASP A 30 1.40 23.68 6.27
CA ASP A 30 0.21 22.83 6.28
C ASP A 30 0.48 21.44 6.87
N LEU A 31 1.63 20.84 6.54
CA LEU A 31 2.03 19.56 7.09
C LEU A 31 2.26 19.65 8.60
N VAL A 32 2.96 20.67 9.06
CA VAL A 32 3.22 20.91 10.49
C VAL A 32 1.91 21.15 11.23
N ALA A 33 1.04 22.03 10.75
CA ALA A 33 -0.27 22.28 11.34
C ALA A 33 -1.10 21.00 11.47
N LYS A 34 -1.10 20.18 10.42
CA LYS A 34 -1.79 18.89 10.39
C LYS A 34 -1.18 17.88 11.37
N LEU A 35 0.15 17.82 11.50
CA LEU A 35 0.83 16.94 12.45
C LEU A 35 0.56 17.39 13.89
N VAL A 36 0.68 18.67 14.18
CA VAL A 36 0.39 19.23 15.52
C VAL A 36 -1.06 18.95 15.92
N GLY A 37 -2.02 19.24 15.04
CA GLY A 37 -3.45 19.01 15.32
C GLY A 37 -3.80 17.53 15.52
N ARG A 38 -3.04 16.62 14.92
CA ARG A 38 -3.29 15.17 15.04
C ARG A 38 -2.50 14.48 16.15
N HIS A 39 -1.60 15.20 16.82
CA HIS A 39 -0.82 14.68 17.93
C HIS A 39 -0.98 15.57 19.19
N PRO A 40 -2.21 15.82 19.67
CA PRO A 40 -2.45 16.68 20.83
C PRO A 40 -1.77 16.14 22.09
N HIS A 41 -1.56 14.82 22.19
CA HIS A 41 -0.82 14.19 23.28
C HIS A 41 0.67 14.59 23.33
N VAL A 42 1.26 15.00 22.20
CA VAL A 42 2.65 15.45 22.11
C VAL A 42 2.75 16.97 22.32
N PHE A 43 1.84 17.73 21.70
CA PHE A 43 1.95 19.18 21.60
C PHE A 43 1.04 19.95 22.57
N ALA A 44 -0.08 19.36 23.01
CA ALA A 44 -1.02 20.03 23.92
C ALA A 44 -1.05 19.45 25.35
N GLY A 45 -0.30 18.38 25.64
CA GLY A 45 -0.17 17.78 26.97
C GLY A 45 -1.47 17.23 27.57
N THR A 46 -2.53 17.08 26.77
CA THR A 46 -3.90 16.82 27.26
C THR A 46 -4.27 15.36 27.41
N GLU A 47 -3.51 14.43 26.81
CA GLU A 47 -3.85 13.00 26.82
C GLU A 47 -2.59 12.14 26.72
N ARG A 48 -2.35 11.23 27.69
CA ARG A 48 -1.32 10.20 27.55
C ARG A 48 -1.88 9.04 26.75
N ILE A 49 -1.27 8.76 25.60
CA ILE A 49 -1.62 7.60 24.78
C ILE A 49 -0.46 6.61 24.90
N ASP A 50 -0.71 5.52 25.61
CA ASP A 50 0.35 4.57 26.01
C ASP A 50 0.55 3.42 25.01
N THR A 51 -0.31 3.28 23.97
CA THR A 51 -0.18 2.23 22.96
C THR A 51 -0.36 2.76 21.54
N ALA A 52 0.36 2.12 20.58
CA ALA A 52 0.26 2.44 19.17
C ALA A 52 -1.16 2.27 18.61
N GLU A 53 -1.90 1.26 19.10
CA GLU A 53 -3.29 0.99 18.70
C GLU A 53 -4.24 2.11 19.13
N ARG A 54 -4.09 2.60 20.37
CA ARG A 54 -4.87 3.75 20.87
C ARG A 54 -4.56 5.02 20.10
N GLN A 55 -3.28 5.22 19.75
CA GLN A 55 -2.86 6.36 18.94
C GLN A 55 -3.46 6.30 17.53
N GLU A 56 -3.44 5.13 16.91
CA GLU A 56 -4.04 4.92 15.59
C GLU A 56 -5.56 5.12 15.61
N HIS A 57 -6.24 4.60 16.65
CA HIS A 57 -7.69 4.78 16.81
C HIS A 57 -8.05 6.26 16.97
N ARG A 58 -7.34 6.97 17.86
CA ARG A 58 -7.56 8.41 18.10
C ARG A 58 -7.30 9.25 16.84
N TRP A 59 -6.26 8.92 16.09
CA TRP A 59 -5.94 9.60 14.84
C TRP A 59 -7.05 9.44 13.78
N GLU A 60 -7.62 8.25 13.67
CA GLU A 60 -8.74 8.01 12.75
C GLU A 60 -10.05 8.69 13.21
N GLU A 61 -10.29 8.80 14.53
CA GLU A 61 -11.41 9.58 15.06
C GLU A 61 -11.29 11.07 14.70
N LEU A 62 -10.10 11.65 14.91
CA LEU A 62 -9.82 13.03 14.53
C LEU A 62 -9.99 13.27 13.03
N LYS A 63 -9.49 12.35 12.20
CA LYS A 63 -9.72 12.40 10.74
C LYS A 63 -11.19 12.29 10.35
N ARG A 64 -11.97 11.51 11.08
CA ARG A 64 -13.42 11.37 10.81
C ARG A 64 -14.14 12.66 11.13
N ALA A 65 -13.85 13.25 12.28
CA ALA A 65 -14.42 14.54 12.70
C ALA A 65 -14.02 15.70 11.76
N GLU A 66 -12.73 15.75 11.35
CA GLU A 66 -12.18 16.77 10.45
C GLU A 66 -12.85 16.73 9.06
N LYS A 67 -13.23 15.54 8.56
CA LYS A 67 -13.69 15.37 7.18
C LYS A 67 -15.19 15.15 7.00
N GLN A 68 -16.00 15.19 8.09
CA GLN A 68 -17.45 14.96 8.06
C GLN A 68 -17.86 13.83 7.10
N ARG A 69 -17.27 12.63 7.29
CA ARG A 69 -17.47 11.50 6.39
C ARG A 69 -18.81 10.82 6.66
N ASP A 70 -19.63 10.68 5.65
CA ASP A 70 -20.91 9.99 5.72
C ASP A 70 -20.74 8.46 5.74
N SER A 71 -19.64 7.95 5.14
CA SER A 71 -19.32 6.54 5.08
C SER A 71 -17.92 6.22 5.64
N SER A 72 -17.78 5.02 6.23
CA SER A 72 -16.48 4.51 6.68
C SER A 72 -15.45 4.38 5.56
N VAL A 73 -15.88 4.25 4.30
CA VAL A 73 -15.01 4.11 3.12
C VAL A 73 -14.72 5.44 2.42
N ASP A 74 -15.34 6.54 2.84
CA ASP A 74 -15.10 7.84 2.24
C ASP A 74 -13.65 8.31 2.39
N GLY A 75 -13.14 8.95 1.33
CA GLY A 75 -11.78 9.46 1.27
C GLY A 75 -10.71 8.35 1.20
N VAL A 76 -11.10 7.13 0.84
CA VAL A 76 -10.15 6.10 0.39
C VAL A 76 -9.80 6.40 -1.07
N PRO A 77 -8.52 6.66 -1.42
CA PRO A 77 -8.13 6.90 -2.80
C PRO A 77 -8.35 5.65 -3.65
N LEU A 78 -9.25 5.73 -4.64
CA LEU A 78 -9.59 4.58 -5.48
C LEU A 78 -8.50 4.24 -6.52
N GLY A 79 -7.62 5.19 -6.85
CA GLY A 79 -6.53 4.99 -7.82
C GLY A 79 -5.27 4.30 -7.28
N GLN A 80 -5.27 3.83 -6.02
CA GLN A 80 -4.14 3.09 -5.46
C GLN A 80 -4.08 1.64 -6.02
N PRO A 81 -2.95 0.91 -5.87
CA PRO A 81 -2.84 -0.49 -6.26
C PRO A 81 -3.98 -1.33 -5.67
N ALA A 82 -4.53 -2.27 -6.46
CA ALA A 82 -5.78 -2.97 -6.11
C ALA A 82 -5.70 -3.72 -4.77
N VAL A 83 -4.55 -4.34 -4.47
CA VAL A 83 -4.36 -5.06 -3.20
C VAL A 83 -4.28 -4.09 -2.01
N ALA A 84 -3.61 -2.94 -2.20
CA ALA A 84 -3.56 -1.88 -1.19
C ALA A 84 -4.95 -1.25 -0.96
N LEU A 85 -5.73 -1.07 -2.05
CA LEU A 85 -7.12 -0.61 -1.97
C LEU A 85 -7.97 -1.59 -1.15
N ALA A 86 -7.92 -2.89 -1.47
CA ALA A 86 -8.62 -3.93 -0.72
C ALA A 86 -8.23 -3.90 0.78
N ALA A 87 -6.94 -3.90 1.09
CA ALA A 87 -6.45 -3.82 2.46
C ALA A 87 -6.92 -2.57 3.20
N LYS A 88 -6.99 -1.43 2.51
CA LYS A 88 -7.48 -0.17 3.10
C LYS A 88 -8.98 -0.20 3.38
N LEU A 89 -9.77 -0.73 2.44
CA LEU A 89 -11.21 -0.92 2.62
C LEU A 89 -11.49 -1.87 3.80
N ILE A 90 -10.81 -3.01 3.86
CA ILE A 90 -10.92 -3.96 4.98
C ILE A 90 -10.61 -3.29 6.32
N SER A 91 -9.47 -2.60 6.44
CA SER A 91 -9.13 -1.89 7.67
C SER A 91 -10.20 -0.88 8.11
N ARG A 92 -10.81 -0.18 7.16
CA ARG A 92 -11.85 0.82 7.45
C ARG A 92 -13.15 0.18 7.89
N THR A 93 -13.60 -0.84 7.18
CA THR A 93 -14.87 -1.53 7.46
C THR A 93 -14.79 -2.37 8.72
N THR A 94 -13.67 -3.04 9.00
CA THR A 94 -13.45 -3.77 10.25
C THR A 94 -13.52 -2.83 11.45
N ARG A 95 -12.89 -1.66 11.39
CA ARG A 95 -12.98 -0.64 12.44
C ARG A 95 -14.40 -0.05 12.60
N ALA A 96 -15.19 -0.07 11.53
CA ALA A 96 -16.60 0.32 11.57
C ALA A 96 -17.53 -0.79 12.08
N GLY A 97 -16.99 -1.96 12.42
CA GLY A 97 -17.75 -3.09 12.95
C GLY A 97 -18.42 -3.95 11.88
N LEU A 98 -17.97 -3.87 10.60
CA LEU A 98 -18.51 -4.75 9.54
C LEU A 98 -18.21 -6.21 9.89
N PRO A 99 -19.21 -7.10 9.97
CA PRO A 99 -19.00 -8.52 10.16
C PRO A 99 -18.22 -9.16 9.00
N ALA A 100 -17.36 -10.13 9.32
CA ALA A 100 -16.48 -10.77 8.33
C ALA A 100 -17.25 -11.58 7.25
N ASP A 101 -18.43 -12.08 7.58
CA ASP A 101 -19.32 -12.81 6.67
C ASP A 101 -19.94 -11.94 5.56
N LEU A 102 -19.89 -10.62 5.71
CA LEU A 102 -20.30 -9.66 4.67
C LEU A 102 -19.18 -9.28 3.70
N LEU A 103 -17.98 -9.80 3.90
CA LEU A 103 -16.88 -9.57 2.97
C LEU A 103 -17.14 -10.30 1.64
N PRO A 104 -16.71 -9.74 0.49
CA PRO A 104 -16.87 -10.39 -0.80
C PRO A 104 -16.31 -11.82 -0.80
N GLY A 105 -17.16 -12.82 -1.07
CA GLY A 105 -16.84 -14.24 -1.07
C GLY A 105 -17.29 -14.97 -2.34
N GLY A 106 -17.44 -14.27 -3.46
CA GLY A 106 -17.89 -14.84 -4.73
C GLY A 106 -16.88 -15.78 -5.40
N ALA A 107 -17.36 -16.58 -6.36
CA ALA A 107 -16.54 -17.52 -7.12
C ALA A 107 -15.72 -16.86 -8.25
N ASP A 108 -15.99 -15.60 -8.58
CA ASP A 108 -15.25 -14.86 -9.59
C ASP A 108 -13.83 -14.50 -9.11
N THR A 109 -12.97 -14.20 -10.06
CA THR A 109 -11.55 -13.92 -9.77
C THR A 109 -11.35 -12.70 -8.86
N GLY A 110 -12.12 -11.63 -9.06
CA GLY A 110 -12.01 -10.41 -8.26
C GLY A 110 -12.37 -10.66 -6.80
N SER A 111 -13.50 -11.36 -6.55
CA SER A 111 -13.93 -11.73 -5.20
C SER A 111 -12.93 -12.64 -4.49
N ARG A 112 -12.32 -13.60 -5.20
CA ARG A 112 -11.29 -14.48 -4.62
C ARG A 112 -10.04 -13.71 -4.23
N LEU A 113 -9.53 -12.84 -5.11
CA LEU A 113 -8.37 -11.99 -4.82
C LEU A 113 -8.64 -11.03 -3.66
N PHE A 114 -9.85 -10.46 -3.60
CA PHE A 114 -10.26 -9.62 -2.49
C PHE A 114 -10.29 -10.41 -1.17
N ALA A 115 -10.86 -11.63 -1.18
CA ALA A 115 -10.92 -12.50 0.00
C ALA A 115 -9.52 -12.90 0.50
N ASP A 116 -8.57 -13.14 -0.40
CA ASP A 116 -7.18 -13.44 -0.02
C ASP A 116 -6.51 -12.21 0.62
N ALA A 117 -6.66 -11.03 0.03
CA ALA A 117 -6.17 -9.77 0.61
C ALA A 117 -6.82 -9.48 1.98
N ALA A 118 -8.14 -9.73 2.11
CA ALA A 118 -8.87 -9.56 3.36
C ALA A 118 -8.35 -10.50 4.45
N ARG A 119 -8.17 -11.77 4.12
CA ARG A 119 -7.66 -12.79 5.06
C ARG A 119 -6.27 -12.41 5.58
N ALA A 120 -5.35 -12.03 4.69
CA ALA A 120 -4.03 -11.57 5.07
C ALA A 120 -4.11 -10.33 5.98
N LYS A 121 -4.92 -9.34 5.61
CA LYS A 121 -5.07 -8.11 6.40
C LYS A 121 -5.66 -8.36 7.78
N LEU A 122 -6.64 -9.23 7.91
CA LEU A 122 -7.23 -9.61 9.20
C LEU A 122 -6.28 -10.43 10.07
N ALA A 123 -5.34 -11.17 9.45
CA ALA A 123 -4.25 -11.86 10.16
C ALA A 123 -3.12 -10.92 10.62
N GLY A 124 -3.19 -9.62 10.28
CA GLY A 124 -2.17 -8.64 10.66
C GLY A 124 -1.10 -8.40 9.59
N ASP A 125 -1.15 -9.11 8.46
CA ASP A 125 -0.19 -8.96 7.38
C ASP A 125 -0.46 -7.70 6.52
N ASP A 126 0.56 -7.27 5.78
CA ASP A 126 0.42 -6.33 4.68
C ASP A 126 0.35 -7.09 3.35
N PRO A 127 -0.85 -7.29 2.76
CA PRO A 127 -1.00 -8.10 1.55
C PRO A 127 -0.34 -7.48 0.31
N GLU A 128 -0.24 -6.14 0.24
CA GLU A 128 0.46 -5.45 -0.85
C GLU A 128 1.97 -5.70 -0.77
N ALA A 129 2.55 -5.58 0.42
CA ALA A 129 3.96 -5.86 0.63
C ALA A 129 4.27 -7.33 0.39
N ALA A 130 3.45 -8.25 0.90
CA ALA A 130 3.62 -9.69 0.73
C ALA A 130 3.58 -10.11 -0.75
N LEU A 131 2.58 -9.64 -1.51
CA LEU A 131 2.47 -9.93 -2.93
C LEU A 131 3.64 -9.34 -3.73
N ARG A 132 4.07 -8.12 -3.38
CA ARG A 132 5.21 -7.45 -4.01
C ARG A 132 6.52 -8.22 -3.79
N ILE A 133 6.73 -8.75 -2.58
CA ILE A 133 7.90 -9.60 -2.25
C ILE A 133 7.85 -10.87 -3.09
N ALA A 134 6.70 -11.55 -3.15
CA ALA A 134 6.53 -12.77 -3.96
C ALA A 134 6.79 -12.52 -5.45
N ALA A 135 6.25 -11.43 -6.01
CA ALA A 135 6.45 -11.06 -7.39
C ALA A 135 7.94 -10.75 -7.71
N ARG A 136 8.63 -10.04 -6.79
CA ARG A 136 10.07 -9.77 -6.94
C ARG A 136 10.91 -11.05 -6.86
N ARG A 137 10.55 -11.96 -5.97
CA ARG A 137 11.21 -13.27 -5.87
C ARG A 137 11.03 -14.06 -7.17
N PHE A 138 9.81 -14.15 -7.69
CA PHE A 138 9.52 -14.80 -8.97
C PHE A 138 10.37 -14.19 -10.10
N ALA A 139 10.43 -12.87 -10.23
CA ALA A 139 11.24 -12.21 -11.22
C ALA A 139 12.75 -12.46 -11.04
N HIS A 140 13.21 -12.64 -9.81
CA HIS A 140 14.60 -13.05 -9.52
C HIS A 140 14.85 -14.47 -10.00
N ASP A 141 13.95 -15.40 -9.71
CA ASP A 141 14.08 -16.81 -10.05
C ASP A 141 14.07 -17.03 -11.57
N VAL A 142 13.22 -16.31 -12.30
CA VAL A 142 13.22 -16.28 -13.77
C VAL A 142 14.60 -15.87 -14.28
N ARG A 143 15.14 -14.74 -13.81
CA ARG A 143 16.46 -14.26 -14.25
C ARG A 143 17.60 -15.21 -13.89
N ALA A 144 17.51 -15.90 -12.75
CA ALA A 144 18.49 -16.90 -12.36
C ALA A 144 18.46 -18.11 -13.29
N THR A 145 17.27 -18.58 -13.64
CA THR A 145 17.06 -19.67 -14.63
C THR A 145 17.64 -19.30 -15.99
N GLU A 146 17.32 -18.12 -16.50
CA GLU A 146 17.81 -17.63 -17.79
C GLU A 146 19.35 -17.51 -17.83
N ARG A 147 19.97 -17.06 -16.72
CA ARG A 147 21.43 -17.04 -16.59
C ARG A 147 22.02 -18.45 -16.61
N SER A 148 21.48 -19.38 -15.78
CA SER A 148 21.92 -20.76 -15.69
C SER A 148 21.83 -21.49 -17.04
N ALA A 149 20.75 -21.26 -17.80
CA ALA A 149 20.57 -21.81 -19.13
C ALA A 149 21.60 -21.26 -20.12
N ARG A 150 21.86 -19.95 -20.07
CA ARG A 150 22.90 -19.31 -20.93
C ARG A 150 24.29 -19.84 -20.64
N ASP A 151 24.63 -20.03 -19.37
CA ASP A 151 25.91 -20.62 -18.95
C ASP A 151 26.05 -22.07 -19.42
N ALA A 152 24.94 -22.78 -19.62
CA ALA A 152 24.88 -24.12 -20.22
C ALA A 152 24.83 -24.11 -21.76
N GLY A 153 24.93 -22.95 -22.39
CA GLY A 153 24.93 -22.82 -23.87
C GLY A 153 23.54 -22.86 -24.49
N LEU A 154 22.47 -22.75 -23.72
CA LEU A 154 21.10 -22.68 -24.22
C LEU A 154 20.69 -21.23 -24.52
N ASP A 155 19.78 -21.05 -25.49
CA ASP A 155 19.15 -19.75 -25.71
C ASP A 155 18.08 -19.51 -24.66
N PRO A 156 18.22 -18.49 -23.78
CA PRO A 156 17.22 -18.21 -22.73
C PRO A 156 15.82 -17.84 -23.27
N HIS A 157 15.73 -17.42 -24.53
CA HIS A 157 14.47 -17.05 -25.17
C HIS A 157 13.76 -18.22 -25.86
N ALA A 158 14.41 -19.39 -25.90
CA ALA A 158 13.89 -20.58 -26.56
C ALA A 158 13.86 -21.82 -25.64
N LEU A 159 13.80 -21.59 -24.30
CA LEU A 159 13.71 -22.68 -23.34
C LEU A 159 12.35 -23.38 -23.42
N ASP A 160 12.35 -24.69 -23.55
CA ASP A 160 11.17 -25.51 -23.37
C ASP A 160 10.84 -25.76 -21.88
N ALA A 161 9.75 -26.42 -21.60
CA ALA A 161 9.27 -26.65 -20.23
C ALA A 161 10.26 -27.48 -19.39
N ASP A 162 10.99 -28.39 -20.01
CA ASP A 162 11.94 -29.25 -19.30
C ASP A 162 13.25 -28.51 -19.00
N ALA A 163 13.73 -27.70 -19.92
CA ALA A 163 14.84 -26.81 -19.68
C ALA A 163 14.53 -25.77 -18.59
N TRP A 164 13.34 -25.17 -18.58
CA TRP A 164 12.88 -24.31 -17.47
C TRP A 164 12.96 -25.03 -16.13
N ARG A 165 12.45 -26.27 -16.01
CA ARG A 165 12.48 -27.07 -14.78
C ARG A 165 13.89 -27.43 -14.36
N ALA A 166 14.75 -27.81 -15.32
CA ALA A 166 16.12 -28.22 -15.05
C ALA A 166 16.98 -27.09 -14.46
N HIS A 167 16.77 -25.86 -14.92
CA HIS A 167 17.53 -24.69 -14.52
C HIS A 167 16.84 -23.84 -13.43
N TRP A 168 15.61 -24.19 -13.04
CA TRP A 168 14.87 -23.45 -12.00
C TRP A 168 15.55 -23.58 -10.63
N PRO A 169 15.71 -22.46 -9.86
CA PRO A 169 16.29 -22.51 -8.53
C PRO A 169 15.51 -23.48 -7.63
N LYS A 170 16.22 -24.43 -7.01
CA LYS A 170 15.61 -25.32 -6.03
C LYS A 170 15.25 -24.50 -4.79
N LEU A 171 14.04 -24.70 -4.27
CA LEU A 171 13.61 -24.13 -3.01
C LEU A 171 14.59 -24.61 -1.91
N GLN A 172 15.26 -23.66 -1.25
CA GLN A 172 15.99 -23.91 0.00
C GLN A 172 15.02 -23.87 1.17
#